data_ee5f6fb303a2e5408969b70bf5a76ef1
#
_entry.id   ee5f6fb303a2e5408969b70bf5a76ef1
#
_cell.length_a   1.000
_cell.length_b   1.000
_cell.length_c   1.000
_cell.angle_alpha   90.00
_cell.angle_beta   90.00
_cell.angle_gamma   90.00
#
_symmetry.space_group_name_H-M   'P 1'
#
loop_
_entity.id
_entity.type
_entity.pdbx_description
1 polymer ?
#
loop_
_entity_poly.entity_id
_entity_poly.type
_entity_poly.pdbx_seq_one_letter_code
_entity_poly.pdbx_strand_id
1 'polypeptide(L)'
;MGLGYYMVKEVMREIGNKSREFYEFILPPVDMVMQNDNLIVTIDMPGFDKKDIKLRIHGHILSINAKRETIDEGTIIWRQRPNVIDKKVRLPLGVKEDEDIGASAKYRDGVLSLTIPMKTGKNISIE
;
A
#
# COMPACT_ATOMS: atom_id res chain seq x y z
N MET A 1 -0.01 26.09 33.47
CA MET A 1 0.46 24.74 33.13
C MET A 1 1.97 24.70 33.26
N GLY A 2 2.48 23.72 33.94
CA GLY A 2 3.89 23.61 34.23
C GLY A 2 4.69 22.88 33.17
N LEU A 3 5.99 22.77 33.43
CA LEU A 3 6.94 22.06 32.59
C LEU A 3 6.52 20.62 32.30
N GLY A 4 5.91 19.92 33.28
CA GLY A 4 5.43 18.55 33.11
C GLY A 4 4.40 18.35 32.00
N TYR A 5 3.53 19.35 31.78
CA TYR A 5 2.57 19.30 30.69
C TYR A 5 3.28 19.28 29.32
N TYR A 6 4.27 20.15 29.14
CA TYR A 6 5.04 20.18 27.91
C TYR A 6 5.83 18.90 27.69
N MET A 7 6.39 18.33 28.73
CA MET A 7 7.14 17.08 28.63
C MET A 7 6.25 15.91 28.20
N VAL A 8 5.06 15.79 28.80
CA VAL A 8 4.09 14.74 28.44
C VAL A 8 3.66 14.90 26.98
N LYS A 9 3.36 16.12 26.57
CA LYS A 9 2.96 16.43 25.19
C LYS A 9 4.06 16.05 24.19
N GLU A 10 5.32 16.39 24.46
CA GLU A 10 6.44 16.05 23.59
C GLU A 10 6.67 14.54 23.52
N VAL A 11 6.57 13.83 24.64
CA VAL A 11 6.70 12.37 24.68
C VAL A 11 5.59 11.72 23.87
N MET A 12 4.33 12.14 24.03
CA MET A 12 3.20 11.60 23.28
C MET A 12 3.35 11.84 21.78
N ARG A 13 3.82 13.02 21.41
CA ARG A 13 4.07 13.35 20.00
C ARG A 13 5.14 12.45 19.40
N GLU A 14 6.24 12.23 20.12
CA GLU A 14 7.34 11.39 19.66
C GLU A 14 6.92 9.94 19.52
N ILE A 15 6.16 9.39 20.47
CA ILE A 15 5.63 8.03 20.40
C ILE A 15 4.69 7.90 19.19
N GLY A 16 3.81 8.87 19.00
CA GLY A 16 2.91 8.88 17.83
C GLY A 16 3.65 8.90 16.52
N ASN A 17 4.70 9.70 16.39
CA ASN A 17 5.53 9.77 15.20
C ASN A 17 6.27 8.45 14.93
N LYS A 18 6.83 7.82 15.95
CA LYS A 18 7.50 6.51 15.79
C LYS A 18 6.52 5.42 15.41
N SER A 19 5.33 5.40 16.01
CA SER A 19 4.27 4.47 15.65
C SER A 19 3.83 4.67 14.19
N ARG A 20 3.72 5.91 13.74
CA ARG A 20 3.38 6.21 12.36
C ARG A 20 4.44 5.71 11.39
N GLU A 21 5.72 5.94 11.67
CA GLU A 21 6.82 5.44 10.86
C GLU A 21 6.80 3.92 10.75
N PHE A 22 6.52 3.23 11.85
CA PHE A 22 6.37 1.78 11.88
C PHE A 22 5.21 1.32 11.01
N TYR A 23 4.04 1.97 11.11
CA TYR A 23 2.89 1.64 10.29
C TYR A 23 3.12 1.94 8.81
N GLU A 24 3.83 3.01 8.49
CA GLU A 24 4.19 3.33 7.10
C GLU A 24 5.12 2.27 6.50
N PHE A 25 5.91 1.62 7.34
CA PHE A 25 6.81 0.53 6.92
C PHE A 25 6.08 -0.80 6.73
N ILE A 26 5.21 -1.17 7.67
CA ILE A 26 4.52 -2.46 7.67
C ILE A 26 3.24 -2.45 6.86
N LEU A 27 2.47 -1.38 6.97
CA LEU A 27 1.18 -1.25 6.29
C LEU A 27 1.37 -0.63 4.90
N PRO A 28 0.47 -0.81 3.98
CA PRO A 28 -0.88 -1.36 4.17
C PRO A 28 -0.89 -2.90 4.19
N PRO A 29 -1.91 -3.51 4.80
CA PRO A 29 -2.09 -4.96 4.73
C PRO A 29 -2.48 -5.37 3.31
N VAL A 30 -1.91 -6.46 2.85
CA VAL A 30 -2.06 -6.97 1.48
C VAL A 30 -2.45 -8.43 1.52
N ASP A 31 -3.51 -8.76 0.81
CA ASP A 31 -3.88 -10.14 0.52
C ASP A 31 -3.64 -10.45 -0.95
N MET A 32 -3.18 -11.66 -1.23
CA MET A 32 -3.02 -12.17 -2.59
C MET A 32 -3.72 -13.51 -2.71
N VAL A 33 -4.56 -13.64 -3.73
CA VAL A 33 -5.30 -14.86 -4.01
C VAL A 33 -5.23 -15.18 -5.50
N MET A 34 -4.88 -16.41 -5.83
CA MET A 34 -4.99 -16.88 -7.22
C MET A 34 -6.39 -17.39 -7.47
N GLN A 35 -7.03 -16.87 -8.50
CA GLN A 35 -8.38 -17.24 -8.88
C GLN A 35 -8.49 -17.26 -10.40
N ASN A 36 -8.73 -18.44 -10.97
CA ASN A 36 -8.93 -18.59 -12.42
C ASN A 36 -7.81 -17.98 -13.25
N ASP A 37 -6.56 -18.27 -12.93
CA ASP A 37 -5.34 -17.75 -13.58
C ASP A 37 -5.15 -16.24 -13.41
N ASN A 38 -5.89 -15.62 -12.52
CA ASN A 38 -5.67 -14.22 -12.14
C ASN A 38 -5.15 -14.14 -10.71
N LEU A 39 -4.18 -13.29 -10.51
CA LEU A 39 -3.76 -12.90 -9.17
C LEU A 39 -4.62 -11.71 -8.74
N ILE A 40 -5.35 -11.89 -7.67
CA ILE A 40 -6.15 -10.82 -7.06
C ILE A 40 -5.38 -10.29 -5.87
N VAL A 41 -5.02 -9.02 -5.93
CA VAL A 41 -4.30 -8.33 -4.84
C VAL A 41 -5.25 -7.32 -4.23
N THR A 42 -5.48 -7.44 -2.93
CA THR A 42 -6.37 -6.56 -2.18
C THR A 42 -5.58 -5.83 -1.12
N ILE A 43 -5.70 -4.52 -1.09
CA ILE A 43 -4.90 -3.66 -0.24
C ILE A 43 -5.81 -2.65 0.45
N ASP A 44 -5.76 -2.59 1.78
CA ASP A 44 -6.51 -1.62 2.56
C ASP A 44 -5.75 -0.29 2.61
N MET A 45 -6.30 0.72 1.95
CA MET A 45 -5.69 2.05 1.85
C MET A 45 -6.73 3.15 2.10
N PRO A 46 -7.38 3.16 3.25
CA PRO A 46 -8.42 4.17 3.50
C PRO A 46 -7.82 5.57 3.65
N GLY A 47 -8.57 6.55 3.18
CA GLY A 47 -8.20 7.96 3.36
C GLY A 47 -7.25 8.55 2.34
N PHE A 48 -6.92 7.81 1.27
CA PHE A 48 -6.15 8.34 0.15
C PHE A 48 -7.07 8.67 -1.03
N ASP A 49 -6.69 9.65 -1.81
CA ASP A 49 -7.36 9.94 -3.08
C ASP A 49 -6.81 9.03 -4.17
N LYS A 50 -7.68 8.56 -5.03
CA LYS A 50 -7.30 7.70 -6.17
C LYS A 50 -6.16 8.31 -7.00
N LYS A 51 -6.21 9.62 -7.23
CA LYS A 51 -5.21 10.34 -8.02
C LYS A 51 -3.80 10.29 -7.42
N ASP A 52 -3.69 10.06 -6.12
CA ASP A 52 -2.43 10.05 -5.39
C ASP A 52 -1.87 8.64 -5.19
N ILE A 53 -2.57 7.64 -5.68
CA ILE A 53 -2.14 6.24 -5.61
C ILE A 53 -1.44 5.87 -6.91
N LYS A 54 -0.21 5.41 -6.82
CA LYS A 54 0.57 4.95 -7.96
C LYS A 54 0.95 3.49 -7.79
N LEU A 55 0.72 2.73 -8.84
CA LEU A 55 1.01 1.31 -8.90
C LEU A 55 1.96 1.03 -10.04
N ARG A 56 2.94 0.19 -9.79
CA ARG A 56 3.89 -0.24 -10.81
C ARG A 56 4.27 -1.69 -10.59
N ILE A 57 4.33 -2.44 -11.68
CA ILE A 57 4.86 -3.79 -11.66
C ILE A 57 6.16 -3.80 -12.46
N HIS A 58 7.21 -4.30 -11.83
CA HIS A 58 8.51 -4.46 -12.45
C HIS A 58 9.07 -5.83 -12.07
N GLY A 59 9.13 -6.75 -13.04
CA GLY A 59 9.52 -8.12 -12.77
C GLY A 59 8.60 -8.80 -11.78
N HIS A 60 9.14 -9.19 -10.64
CA HIS A 60 8.40 -9.83 -9.55
C HIS A 60 7.87 -8.85 -8.50
N ILE A 61 8.08 -7.57 -8.68
CA ILE A 61 7.79 -6.59 -7.63
C ILE A 61 6.61 -5.71 -8.03
N LEU A 62 5.62 -5.68 -7.16
CA LEU A 62 4.54 -4.70 -7.20
C LEU A 62 4.90 -3.56 -6.25
N SER A 63 5.01 -2.36 -6.79
CA SER A 63 5.25 -1.15 -6.00
C SER A 63 3.95 -0.38 -5.83
N ILE A 64 3.66 -0.04 -4.58
CA ILE A 64 2.46 0.70 -4.19
C ILE A 64 2.93 1.98 -3.52
N ASN A 65 2.65 3.11 -4.13
CA ASN A 65 3.03 4.41 -3.60
C ASN A 65 1.80 5.29 -3.50
N ALA A 66 1.65 5.92 -2.37
CA ALA A 66 0.60 6.91 -2.15
C ALA A 66 1.05 7.92 -1.13
N LYS A 67 0.55 9.12 -1.23
CA LYS A 67 0.73 10.12 -0.20
C LYS A 67 -0.49 11.02 -0.11
N ARG A 68 -0.68 11.56 1.06
CA ARG A 68 -1.72 12.54 1.33
C ARG A 68 -1.17 13.66 2.19
N GLU A 69 -1.76 14.82 2.03
CA GLU A 69 -1.48 15.95 2.90
C GLU A 69 -2.58 16.02 3.95
N THR A 70 -2.18 16.18 5.19
CA THR A 70 -3.12 16.48 6.25
C THR A 70 -3.01 17.96 6.59
N ILE A 71 -4.15 18.64 6.53
CA ILE A 71 -4.22 20.02 7.00
C ILE A 71 -4.42 19.95 8.51
N ASP A 72 -3.40 20.35 9.25
CA ASP A 72 -3.46 20.32 10.70
C ASP A 72 -3.78 21.72 11.22
N GLU A 73 -5.01 21.89 11.68
CA GLU A 73 -5.38 23.06 12.44
C GLU A 73 -5.18 22.74 13.92
N GLY A 74 -4.37 23.55 14.59
CA GLY A 74 -4.10 23.39 16.01
C GLY A 74 -2.81 22.61 16.31
N THR A 75 -2.70 22.17 17.54
CA THR A 75 -1.52 21.49 18.05
C THR A 75 -1.66 19.98 17.93
N ILE A 76 -0.71 19.33 17.28
CA ILE A 76 -0.69 17.87 17.13
C ILE A 76 -0.24 17.28 18.46
N ILE A 77 -1.09 16.47 19.07
CA ILE A 77 -0.77 15.71 20.29
C ILE A 77 -0.35 14.29 19.95
N TRP A 78 -1.05 13.66 19.01
CA TRP A 78 -0.79 12.27 18.63
C TRP A 78 -1.04 12.13 17.14
N ARG A 79 -0.07 11.57 16.43
CA ARG A 79 -0.22 11.27 14.99
C ARG A 79 0.33 9.89 14.71
N GLN A 80 -0.53 9.00 14.27
CA GLN A 80 -0.20 7.61 13.96
C GLN A 80 -0.66 7.20 12.56
N ARG A 81 -1.69 7.87 12.03
CA ARG A 81 -2.21 7.55 10.71
C ARG A 81 -1.15 7.85 9.65
N PRO A 82 -0.84 6.88 8.77
CA PRO A 82 0.21 7.07 7.76
C PRO A 82 -0.20 8.11 6.71
N ASN A 83 0.73 8.98 6.36
CA ASN A 83 0.56 9.96 5.28
C ASN A 83 1.24 9.50 4.00
N VAL A 84 2.14 8.55 4.11
CA VAL A 84 2.92 8.02 2.98
C VAL A 84 2.82 6.51 3.00
N ILE A 85 2.59 5.94 1.83
CA ILE A 85 2.70 4.51 1.60
C ILE A 85 3.75 4.31 0.53
N ASP A 86 4.74 3.51 0.84
CA ASP A 86 5.80 3.08 -0.07
C ASP A 86 6.05 1.61 0.20
N LYS A 87 5.26 0.77 -0.43
CA LYS A 87 5.31 -0.66 -0.19
C LYS A 87 5.67 -1.41 -1.45
N LYS A 88 6.56 -2.36 -1.30
CA LYS A 88 6.93 -3.30 -2.35
C LYS A 88 6.52 -4.70 -1.93
N VAL A 89 5.82 -5.36 -2.80
CA VAL A 89 5.30 -6.71 -2.56
C VAL A 89 5.81 -7.63 -3.65
N ARG A 90 6.31 -8.80 -3.25
CA ARG A 90 6.79 -9.77 -4.20
C ARG A 90 5.62 -10.58 -4.77
N LEU A 91 5.52 -10.58 -6.10
CA LEU A 91 4.53 -11.37 -6.81
C LEU A 91 5.03 -12.82 -6.97
N PRO A 92 4.11 -13.80 -7.03
CA PRO A 92 4.49 -15.20 -7.21
C PRO A 92 5.11 -15.49 -8.57
N LEU A 93 4.77 -14.69 -9.59
CA LEU A 93 5.31 -14.82 -10.94
C LEU A 93 5.79 -13.46 -11.42
N GLY A 94 6.89 -13.46 -12.18
CA GLY A 94 7.41 -12.25 -12.78
C GLY A 94 6.66 -11.86 -14.05
N VAL A 95 6.68 -10.58 -14.33
CA VAL A 95 6.11 -10.01 -15.54
C VAL A 95 7.24 -9.40 -16.35
N LYS A 96 7.28 -9.68 -17.65
CA LYS A 96 8.27 -9.08 -18.54
C LYS A 96 7.92 -7.63 -18.79
N GLU A 97 8.93 -6.77 -18.79
CA GLU A 97 8.74 -5.31 -18.91
C GLU A 97 8.02 -4.89 -20.19
N ASP A 98 8.24 -5.62 -21.27
CA ASP A 98 7.73 -5.28 -22.59
C ASP A 98 6.34 -5.86 -22.87
N GLU A 99 5.76 -6.55 -21.91
CA GLU A 99 4.44 -7.15 -22.08
C GLU A 99 3.36 -6.25 -21.49
N ASP A 100 2.30 -6.05 -22.26
CA ASP A 100 1.06 -5.55 -21.73
C ASP A 100 0.45 -6.65 -20.86
N ILE A 101 0.53 -6.47 -19.56
CA ILE A 101 0.07 -7.47 -18.61
C ILE A 101 -1.45 -7.52 -18.48
N GLY A 102 -2.16 -6.54 -19.04
CA GLY A 102 -3.61 -6.49 -18.91
C GLY A 102 -4.11 -6.34 -17.48
N ALA A 103 -3.24 -5.86 -16.59
CA ALA A 103 -3.64 -5.64 -15.21
C ALA A 103 -4.65 -4.50 -15.10
N SER A 104 -5.59 -4.65 -14.19
CA SER A 104 -6.58 -3.62 -13.89
C SER A 104 -6.63 -3.37 -12.40
N ALA A 105 -7.03 -2.17 -12.01
CA ALA A 105 -7.14 -1.79 -10.62
C ALA A 105 -8.41 -0.99 -10.39
N LYS A 106 -9.01 -1.20 -9.22
CA LYS A 106 -10.15 -0.43 -8.74
C LYS A 106 -9.88 0.04 -7.32
N TYR A 107 -10.24 1.27 -7.03
CA TYR A 107 -10.15 1.81 -5.68
C TYR A 107 -11.54 2.25 -5.24
N ARG A 108 -12.07 1.59 -4.23
CA ARG A 108 -13.41 1.85 -3.72
C ARG A 108 -13.47 1.57 -2.22
N ASP A 109 -14.14 2.44 -1.50
CA ASP A 109 -14.34 2.30 -0.05
C ASP A 109 -13.04 2.09 0.75
N GLY A 110 -11.96 2.74 0.30
CA GLY A 110 -10.66 2.61 0.93
C GLY A 110 -9.92 1.32 0.60
N VAL A 111 -10.44 0.52 -0.30
CA VAL A 111 -9.82 -0.75 -0.71
C VAL A 111 -9.36 -0.67 -2.16
N LEU A 112 -8.08 -0.97 -2.38
CA LEU A 112 -7.50 -1.08 -3.70
C LEU A 112 -7.50 -2.56 -4.09
N SER A 113 -8.10 -2.88 -5.23
CA SER A 113 -8.15 -4.23 -5.77
C SER A 113 -7.49 -4.26 -7.13
N LEU A 114 -6.46 -5.11 -7.27
CA LEU A 114 -5.78 -5.34 -8.53
C LEU A 114 -6.14 -6.73 -9.03
N THR A 115 -6.36 -6.82 -10.35
CA THR A 115 -6.48 -8.10 -11.04
C THR A 115 -5.33 -8.19 -12.02
N ILE A 116 -4.45 -9.15 -11.82
CA ILE A 116 -3.27 -9.35 -12.64
C ILE A 116 -3.36 -10.71 -13.30
N PRO A 117 -3.54 -10.78 -14.64
CA PRO A 117 -3.54 -12.06 -15.34
C PRO A 117 -2.17 -12.73 -15.20
N MET A 118 -2.19 -13.97 -14.75
CA MET A 118 -1.00 -14.80 -14.54
C MET A 118 -1.13 -16.07 -15.36
N LYS A 119 -0.36 -16.18 -16.42
CA LYS A 119 -0.30 -17.44 -17.16
C LYS A 119 0.72 -18.36 -16.47
N THR A 120 0.23 -19.44 -15.88
CA THR A 120 1.02 -20.34 -15.06
C THR A 120 1.65 -21.50 -15.80
N GLY A 121 1.64 -21.49 -17.12
CA GLY A 121 2.28 -22.54 -17.89
C GLY A 121 1.83 -22.55 -19.32
N LYS A 122 2.52 -23.34 -20.13
CA LYS A 122 2.14 -23.60 -21.52
C LYS A 122 1.40 -24.93 -21.59
N ASN A 123 0.30 -24.95 -22.31
CA ASN A 123 -0.34 -26.21 -22.65
C ASN A 123 0.59 -27.00 -23.57
N ILE A 124 0.76 -28.27 -23.25
CA ILE A 124 1.54 -29.18 -24.07
C ILE A 124 0.58 -30.01 -24.91
N SER A 125 0.74 -29.93 -26.24
CA SER A 125 -0.06 -30.76 -27.15
C SER A 125 0.40 -32.19 -27.04
N ILE A 126 -0.56 -33.09 -26.93
CA ILE A 126 -0.31 -34.52 -26.96
C ILE A 126 -0.55 -35.02 -28.39
N GLU A 127 0.49 -35.49 -29.00
CA GLU A 127 0.42 -36.12 -30.32
C GLU A 127 0.02 -37.58 -30.21
#